data_752ee10bd8eccb262bf05206b691bb43
#
_entry.id   752ee10bd8eccb262bf05206b691bb43
#
_cell.length_a   1.000
_cell.length_b   1.000
_cell.length_c   1.000
_cell.angle_alpha   90.00
_cell.angle_beta   90.00
_cell.angle_gamma   90.00
#
_symmetry.space_group_name_H-M   'P 1'
#
loop_
_entity.id
_entity.type
_entity.pdbx_description
1 polymer ?
#
loop_
_entity_poly.entity_id
_entity_poly.type
_entity_poly.pdbx_seq_one_letter_code
_entity_poly.pdbx_strand_id
1 'polypeptide(L)'
;MNMKKALIILALTVLSASLSAQTKKYVFTEASELNLIGKIHKETPNPYHRVDTMKYKGFTKGENCQVRCPAGLAVLFKTNSKNIAIKTEYGWQWESLATMPIAYRGYDLYIKDKGEWRWAGSKATSRKKPNETIVIVKDMDGEEKECMLYLPIYSEVHSVKIGVDKGAEISYLESPFRHRIGIFGSSYTHGYSTSRPGMSYPMQLMRWTGLQFLSLGCSGNCKMQPYFGEVLCDAEVDALVFDSFSNPNAEMIKERLFPFIEQIQKAHPDIPLIFQQTISRERCNFDLKTREMEEAKKEMAAKMMKEACKKYKNVYFIQTNAADALEETSVDGTHPGDYGYTLWAKSIEKPLLKILKKYGIK
;
A
#
# COMPACT_ATOMS: atom_id res chain seq x y z
N MET A 1 -7.51 -40.31 -53.87
CA MET A 1 -7.00 -39.60 -52.69
C MET A 1 -7.15 -40.55 -51.50
N ASN A 2 -6.06 -40.95 -50.87
CA ASN A 2 -6.01 -42.06 -49.93
C ASN A 2 -6.79 -41.70 -48.65
N MET A 3 -7.72 -42.53 -48.21
CA MET A 3 -8.56 -42.34 -46.99
C MET A 3 -7.74 -41.92 -45.77
N LYS A 4 -6.50 -42.37 -45.64
CA LYS A 4 -5.57 -41.94 -44.57
C LYS A 4 -5.18 -40.46 -44.66
N LYS A 5 -5.07 -39.87 -45.88
CA LYS A 5 -4.78 -38.43 -46.07
C LYS A 5 -6.03 -37.56 -45.74
N ALA A 6 -7.23 -38.06 -46.04
CA ALA A 6 -8.46 -37.36 -45.70
C ALA A 6 -8.71 -37.32 -44.15
N LEU A 7 -8.37 -38.42 -43.43
CA LEU A 7 -8.46 -38.47 -41.97
C LEU A 7 -7.44 -37.53 -41.29
N ILE A 8 -6.22 -37.43 -41.83
CA ILE A 8 -5.21 -36.52 -41.28
C ILE A 8 -5.57 -35.05 -41.52
N ILE A 9 -6.16 -34.73 -42.66
CA ILE A 9 -6.63 -33.36 -42.94
C ILE A 9 -7.84 -33.01 -42.06
N LEU A 10 -8.74 -33.95 -41.80
CA LEU A 10 -9.89 -33.75 -40.90
C LEU A 10 -9.45 -33.62 -39.45
N ALA A 11 -8.46 -34.40 -39.00
CA ALA A 11 -7.88 -34.28 -37.68
C ALA A 11 -7.12 -32.96 -37.44
N LEU A 12 -6.41 -32.46 -38.47
CA LEU A 12 -5.70 -31.17 -38.41
C LEU A 12 -6.67 -29.99 -38.47
N THR A 13 -7.78 -30.07 -39.19
CA THR A 13 -8.82 -29.02 -39.19
C THR A 13 -9.63 -28.99 -37.89
N VAL A 14 -9.88 -30.13 -37.28
CA VAL A 14 -10.54 -30.17 -35.94
C VAL A 14 -9.58 -29.67 -34.86
N LEU A 15 -8.28 -29.97 -34.96
CA LEU A 15 -7.27 -29.46 -34.00
C LEU A 15 -7.06 -27.95 -34.18
N SER A 16 -7.06 -27.42 -35.42
CA SER A 16 -6.95 -25.97 -35.65
C SER A 16 -8.23 -25.22 -35.28
N ALA A 17 -9.42 -25.81 -35.41
CA ALA A 17 -10.68 -25.24 -34.95
C ALA A 17 -10.76 -25.22 -33.41
N SER A 18 -10.18 -26.22 -32.74
CA SER A 18 -10.09 -26.22 -31.27
C SER A 18 -9.06 -25.21 -30.72
N LEU A 19 -8.02 -24.84 -31.49
CA LEU A 19 -7.05 -23.81 -31.10
C LEU A 19 -7.59 -22.37 -31.34
N SER A 20 -8.54 -22.17 -32.25
CA SER A 20 -9.11 -20.84 -32.52
C SER A 20 -10.37 -20.51 -31.71
N ALA A 21 -10.92 -21.49 -30.98
CA ALA A 21 -12.08 -21.34 -30.11
C ALA A 21 -11.73 -21.16 -28.63
N GLN A 22 -10.53 -20.64 -28.32
CA GLN A 22 -10.30 -20.04 -27.00
C GLN A 22 -11.05 -18.70 -26.96
N THR A 23 -12.40 -18.79 -26.92
CA THR A 23 -13.28 -17.66 -26.67
C THR A 23 -12.72 -16.90 -25.47
N LYS A 24 -12.52 -15.59 -25.64
CA LYS A 24 -12.09 -14.72 -24.55
C LYS A 24 -12.99 -15.01 -23.35
N LYS A 25 -12.48 -15.73 -22.36
CA LYS A 25 -13.22 -16.13 -21.16
C LYS A 25 -13.63 -14.92 -20.35
N TYR A 26 -12.85 -13.84 -20.41
CA TYR A 26 -13.02 -12.63 -19.63
C TYR A 26 -13.21 -11.40 -20.51
N VAL A 27 -14.06 -10.49 -20.04
CA VAL A 27 -14.15 -9.10 -20.50
C VAL A 27 -13.33 -8.27 -19.52
N PHE A 28 -12.47 -7.38 -20.03
CA PHE A 28 -11.54 -6.60 -19.23
C PHE A 28 -11.91 -5.13 -19.22
N THR A 29 -11.91 -4.53 -18.03
CA THR A 29 -12.06 -3.09 -17.76
C THR A 29 -10.76 -2.56 -17.18
N GLU A 30 -10.27 -1.40 -17.63
CA GLU A 30 -9.11 -0.73 -17.05
C GLU A 30 -9.47 -0.24 -15.62
N ALA A 31 -8.63 -0.57 -14.65
CA ALA A 31 -8.93 -0.31 -13.25
C ALA A 31 -8.97 1.20 -12.91
N SER A 32 -8.30 2.04 -13.69
CA SER A 32 -8.39 3.51 -13.55
C SER A 32 -9.73 4.11 -14.00
N GLU A 33 -10.56 3.36 -14.74
CA GLU A 33 -11.94 3.74 -15.09
C GLU A 33 -12.92 3.44 -13.95
N LEU A 34 -12.50 2.70 -12.93
CA LEU A 34 -13.23 2.40 -11.70
C LEU A 34 -12.81 3.35 -10.59
N ASN A 35 -13.18 3.07 -9.35
CA ASN A 35 -12.83 3.92 -8.21
C ASN A 35 -11.45 3.57 -7.64
N LEU A 36 -10.41 4.30 -8.03
CA LEU A 36 -9.06 4.16 -7.51
C LEU A 36 -8.86 5.05 -6.28
N ILE A 37 -8.68 4.44 -5.12
CA ILE A 37 -8.52 5.10 -3.81
C ILE A 37 -7.09 4.93 -3.25
N GLY A 38 -6.77 5.67 -2.19
CA GLY A 38 -5.50 5.55 -1.46
C GLY A 38 -4.38 6.49 -1.96
N LYS A 39 -4.63 7.35 -2.94
CA LYS A 39 -3.64 8.30 -3.49
C LYS A 39 -3.50 9.53 -2.60
N ILE A 40 -2.26 9.94 -2.32
CA ILE A 40 -1.98 11.20 -1.62
C ILE A 40 -2.38 12.42 -2.48
N HIS A 41 -2.11 12.38 -3.77
CA HIS A 41 -2.63 13.30 -4.77
C HIS A 41 -3.66 12.61 -5.63
N LYS A 42 -4.85 13.21 -5.80
CA LYS A 42 -5.94 12.61 -6.56
C LYS A 42 -5.53 12.33 -8.01
N GLU A 43 -4.80 13.26 -8.61
CA GLU A 43 -4.39 13.19 -10.01
C GLU A 43 -2.87 13.08 -10.15
N THR A 44 -2.43 12.21 -11.03
CA THR A 44 -1.04 12.02 -11.46
C THR A 44 -1.05 11.60 -12.93
N PRO A 45 -0.01 11.91 -13.74
CA PRO A 45 0.02 11.56 -15.16
C PRO A 45 -0.19 10.06 -15.44
N ASN A 46 0.36 9.19 -14.59
CA ASN A 46 -0.02 7.78 -14.54
C ASN A 46 -0.96 7.59 -13.33
N PRO A 47 -2.20 7.10 -13.51
CA PRO A 47 -3.19 7.01 -12.44
C PRO A 47 -2.74 6.15 -11.25
N TYR A 48 -1.82 5.23 -11.48
CA TYR A 48 -1.31 4.32 -10.44
C TYR A 48 -0.08 4.86 -9.68
N HIS A 49 0.49 5.99 -10.10
CA HIS A 49 1.57 6.63 -9.36
C HIS A 49 1.03 7.35 -8.12
N ARG A 50 1.73 7.24 -6.99
CA ARG A 50 1.37 7.97 -5.75
C ARG A 50 1.78 9.42 -5.80
N VAL A 51 2.86 9.74 -6.53
CA VAL A 51 3.41 11.08 -6.68
C VAL A 51 3.72 11.36 -8.15
N ASP A 52 3.44 12.58 -8.60
CA ASP A 52 3.89 13.08 -9.90
C ASP A 52 5.37 13.49 -9.83
N THR A 53 6.25 12.59 -10.29
CA THR A 53 7.71 12.82 -10.32
C THR A 53 8.17 13.80 -11.41
N MET A 54 7.25 14.26 -12.26
CA MET A 54 7.52 15.36 -13.19
C MET A 54 7.29 16.72 -12.53
N LYS A 55 6.34 16.82 -11.60
CA LYS A 55 6.08 18.02 -10.80
C LYS A 55 7.09 18.13 -9.64
N TYR A 56 7.20 17.09 -8.79
CA TYR A 56 8.07 17.12 -7.62
C TYR A 56 9.47 16.63 -7.96
N LYS A 57 10.47 17.44 -7.60
CA LYS A 57 11.88 17.16 -7.86
C LYS A 57 12.65 16.87 -6.56
N GLY A 58 13.92 16.54 -6.68
CA GLY A 58 14.79 16.24 -5.52
C GLY A 58 14.86 14.76 -5.13
N PHE A 59 13.98 13.93 -5.67
CA PHE A 59 14.03 12.48 -5.41
C PHE A 59 15.30 11.86 -5.97
N THR A 60 15.95 11.03 -5.17
CA THR A 60 16.97 10.10 -5.67
C THR A 60 16.35 9.11 -6.66
N LYS A 61 17.18 8.41 -7.44
CA LYS A 61 16.68 7.39 -8.38
C LYS A 61 15.82 6.32 -7.69
N GLY A 62 16.22 5.90 -6.48
CA GLY A 62 15.47 4.89 -5.71
C GLY A 62 14.13 5.41 -5.20
N GLU A 63 14.09 6.63 -4.67
CA GLU A 63 12.86 7.28 -4.21
C GLU A 63 11.89 7.49 -5.37
N ASN A 64 12.40 7.98 -6.51
CA ASN A 64 11.61 8.19 -7.71
C ASN A 64 10.91 6.90 -8.17
N CYS A 65 11.62 5.76 -8.18
CA CYS A 65 11.02 4.47 -8.48
C CYS A 65 9.98 4.06 -7.44
N GLN A 66 10.25 4.24 -6.16
CA GLN A 66 9.37 3.80 -5.08
C GLN A 66 8.06 4.60 -5.03
N VAL A 67 8.10 5.93 -5.21
CA VAL A 67 6.88 6.77 -5.16
C VAL A 67 5.96 6.55 -6.36
N ARG A 68 6.45 5.93 -7.43
CA ARG A 68 5.65 5.48 -8.58
C ARG A 68 5.01 4.12 -8.38
N CYS A 69 5.40 3.35 -7.37
CA CYS A 69 4.70 2.11 -7.02
C CYS A 69 3.36 2.41 -6.33
N PRO A 70 2.30 1.65 -6.62
CA PRO A 70 0.95 1.90 -6.09
C PRO A 70 0.73 1.35 -4.68
N ALA A 71 1.74 1.37 -3.81
CA ALA A 71 1.64 0.88 -2.44
C ALA A 71 0.54 1.60 -1.66
N GLY A 72 -0.44 0.86 -1.15
CA GLY A 72 -1.58 1.40 -0.44
C GLY A 72 -2.75 1.87 -1.32
N LEU A 73 -2.61 1.82 -2.65
CA LEU A 73 -3.72 2.05 -3.56
C LEU A 73 -4.61 0.81 -3.65
N ALA A 74 -5.91 1.04 -3.77
CA ALA A 74 -6.88 -0.01 -4.02
C ALA A 74 -7.93 0.43 -5.06
N VAL A 75 -8.48 -0.53 -5.78
CA VAL A 75 -9.58 -0.33 -6.73
C VAL A 75 -10.87 -0.84 -6.11
N LEU A 76 -11.87 0.02 -6.02
CA LEU A 76 -13.20 -0.34 -5.57
C LEU A 76 -14.13 -0.54 -6.78
N PHE A 77 -14.84 -1.65 -6.79
CA PHE A 77 -15.78 -1.98 -7.86
C PHE A 77 -16.86 -2.95 -7.37
N LYS A 78 -17.95 -3.02 -8.12
CA LYS A 78 -19.00 -4.05 -7.96
C LYS A 78 -18.96 -5.02 -9.11
N THR A 79 -19.30 -6.27 -8.86
CA THR A 79 -19.46 -7.28 -9.90
C THR A 79 -20.31 -8.45 -9.44
N ASN A 80 -21.04 -9.07 -10.36
CA ASN A 80 -21.74 -10.34 -10.18
C ASN A 80 -21.01 -11.52 -10.86
N SER A 81 -19.75 -11.32 -11.23
CA SER A 81 -18.94 -12.37 -11.86
C SER A 81 -18.63 -13.50 -10.89
N LYS A 82 -18.64 -14.73 -11.39
CA LYS A 82 -18.19 -15.90 -10.62
C LYS A 82 -16.67 -16.01 -10.52
N ASN A 83 -15.95 -15.36 -11.44
CA ASN A 83 -14.50 -15.35 -11.46
C ASN A 83 -13.98 -13.93 -11.66
N ILE A 84 -12.92 -13.57 -10.96
CA ILE A 84 -12.22 -12.29 -11.16
C ILE A 84 -10.80 -12.58 -11.60
N ALA A 85 -10.41 -12.01 -12.74
CA ALA A 85 -9.08 -12.13 -13.32
C ALA A 85 -8.39 -10.77 -13.37
N ILE A 86 -7.06 -10.77 -13.42
CA ILE A 86 -6.26 -9.54 -13.49
C ILE A 86 -5.22 -9.72 -14.61
N LYS A 87 -5.02 -8.66 -15.38
CA LYS A 87 -3.93 -8.53 -16.35
C LYS A 87 -3.20 -7.23 -16.09
N THR A 88 -1.87 -7.26 -16.10
CA THR A 88 -1.04 -6.11 -15.69
C THR A 88 0.02 -5.80 -16.72
N GLU A 89 0.29 -4.52 -16.94
CA GLU A 89 1.50 -4.03 -17.60
C GLU A 89 2.38 -3.37 -16.53
N TYR A 90 3.53 -3.98 -16.25
CA TYR A 90 4.47 -3.50 -15.23
C TYR A 90 5.50 -2.55 -15.83
N GLY A 91 5.86 -1.52 -15.04
CA GLY A 91 7.05 -0.73 -15.22
C GLY A 91 8.22 -1.28 -14.39
N TRP A 92 8.86 -0.41 -13.59
CA TRP A 92 9.94 -0.79 -12.68
C TRP A 92 9.44 -1.76 -11.59
N GLN A 93 10.25 -2.76 -11.29
CA GLN A 93 9.97 -3.74 -10.24
C GLN A 93 11.18 -3.93 -9.34
N TRP A 94 10.95 -3.99 -8.04
CA TRP A 94 11.97 -4.34 -7.07
C TRP A 94 11.61 -5.64 -6.38
N GLU A 95 12.61 -6.50 -6.24
CA GLU A 95 12.47 -7.79 -5.59
C GLU A 95 13.30 -7.82 -4.32
N SER A 96 12.75 -8.45 -3.31
CA SER A 96 13.40 -8.64 -2.02
C SER A 96 13.28 -10.10 -1.58
N LEU A 97 14.31 -10.58 -0.91
CA LEU A 97 14.28 -11.91 -0.29
C LEU A 97 13.37 -11.96 0.94
N ALA A 98 13.09 -10.80 1.55
CA ALA A 98 12.27 -10.68 2.76
C ALA A 98 10.82 -10.23 2.48
N THR A 99 10.43 -10.08 1.22
CA THR A 99 9.04 -9.70 0.85
C THR A 99 8.49 -10.71 -0.15
N MET A 100 7.32 -11.23 0.13
CA MET A 100 6.68 -12.24 -0.73
C MET A 100 6.35 -11.69 -2.12
N PRO A 101 6.47 -12.51 -3.20
CA PRO A 101 6.07 -12.10 -4.56
C PRO A 101 4.66 -11.55 -4.66
N ILE A 102 3.71 -12.08 -3.87
CA ILE A 102 2.33 -11.59 -3.80
C ILE A 102 2.28 -10.14 -3.29
N ALA A 103 3.14 -9.76 -2.36
CA ALA A 103 3.18 -8.38 -1.86
C ALA A 103 3.84 -7.44 -2.88
N TYR A 104 5.06 -7.76 -3.35
CA TYR A 104 5.79 -6.77 -4.14
C TYR A 104 5.28 -6.61 -5.58
N ARG A 105 4.64 -7.63 -6.18
CA ARG A 105 4.14 -7.60 -7.57
C ARG A 105 2.73 -8.15 -7.77
N GLY A 106 2.07 -8.60 -6.73
CA GLY A 106 0.75 -9.23 -6.78
C GLY A 106 -0.37 -8.31 -6.30
N TYR A 107 -1.52 -8.92 -6.20
CA TYR A 107 -2.78 -8.31 -5.86
C TYR A 107 -3.40 -9.00 -4.66
N ASP A 108 -4.23 -8.26 -3.91
CA ASP A 108 -4.88 -8.74 -2.71
C ASP A 108 -6.34 -8.28 -2.70
N LEU A 109 -7.28 -9.22 -2.88
CA LEU A 109 -8.69 -8.97 -3.04
C LEU A 109 -9.44 -9.17 -1.73
N TYR A 110 -10.23 -8.19 -1.37
CA TYR A 110 -11.24 -8.25 -0.33
C TYR A 110 -12.62 -8.07 -0.92
N ILE A 111 -13.59 -8.81 -0.39
CA ILE A 111 -15.01 -8.70 -0.73
C ILE A 111 -15.77 -8.37 0.55
N LYS A 112 -16.76 -7.47 0.44
CA LYS A 112 -17.59 -7.10 1.58
C LYS A 112 -18.64 -8.16 1.83
N ASP A 113 -18.63 -8.72 3.03
CA ASP A 113 -19.60 -9.70 3.51
C ASP A 113 -20.15 -9.26 4.87
N LYS A 114 -21.47 -9.17 5.00
CA LYS A 114 -22.15 -8.73 6.23
C LYS A 114 -21.61 -7.41 6.80
N GLY A 115 -21.24 -6.48 5.92
CA GLY A 115 -20.72 -5.16 6.28
C GLY A 115 -19.22 -5.09 6.52
N GLU A 116 -18.50 -6.21 6.54
CA GLU A 116 -17.07 -6.30 6.81
C GLU A 116 -16.27 -6.68 5.56
N TRP A 117 -15.06 -6.12 5.38
CA TRP A 117 -14.13 -6.51 4.34
C TRP A 117 -13.46 -7.84 4.70
N ARG A 118 -13.80 -8.90 3.96
CA ARG A 118 -13.22 -10.23 4.13
C ARG A 118 -12.24 -10.55 3.01
N TRP A 119 -11.15 -11.17 3.35
CA TRP A 119 -10.19 -11.63 2.36
C TRP A 119 -10.81 -12.68 1.43
N ALA A 120 -10.66 -12.47 0.12
CA ALA A 120 -11.21 -13.35 -0.91
C ALA A 120 -10.14 -14.08 -1.71
N GLY A 121 -8.96 -13.46 -1.90
CA GLY A 121 -7.88 -14.10 -2.63
C GLY A 121 -6.69 -13.16 -2.85
N SER A 122 -5.53 -13.76 -3.10
CA SER A 122 -4.34 -13.01 -3.48
C SER A 122 -3.51 -13.80 -4.48
N LYS A 123 -2.87 -13.12 -5.43
CA LYS A 123 -2.05 -13.77 -6.45
C LYS A 123 -1.09 -12.80 -7.10
N ALA A 124 0.06 -13.33 -7.55
CA ALA A 124 1.03 -12.61 -8.36
C ALA A 124 1.22 -13.30 -9.70
N THR A 125 1.62 -12.55 -10.73
CA THR A 125 2.10 -13.12 -11.98
C THR A 125 3.47 -13.77 -11.79
N SER A 126 3.82 -14.74 -12.65
CA SER A 126 5.17 -15.28 -12.70
C SER A 126 6.14 -14.24 -13.31
N ARG A 127 7.39 -14.19 -12.84
CA ARG A 127 8.45 -13.37 -13.48
C ARG A 127 8.67 -13.74 -14.95
N LYS A 128 8.56 -15.03 -15.28
CA LYS A 128 8.74 -15.52 -16.65
C LYS A 128 7.57 -15.15 -17.56
N LYS A 129 6.41 -14.83 -17.00
CA LYS A 129 5.18 -14.45 -17.72
C LYS A 129 4.52 -13.25 -17.02
N PRO A 130 5.16 -12.07 -17.02
CA PRO A 130 4.66 -10.92 -16.27
C PRO A 130 3.29 -10.44 -16.74
N ASN A 131 2.96 -10.61 -18.01
CA ASN A 131 1.70 -10.16 -18.62
C ASN A 131 0.64 -11.27 -18.69
N GLU A 132 0.85 -12.42 -18.01
CA GLU A 132 -0.17 -13.47 -17.97
C GLU A 132 -1.42 -13.00 -17.24
N THR A 133 -2.57 -13.50 -17.67
CA THR A 133 -3.83 -13.32 -16.94
C THR A 133 -3.83 -14.25 -15.72
N ILE A 134 -3.95 -13.67 -14.52
CA ILE A 134 -4.11 -14.42 -13.28
C ILE A 134 -5.56 -14.39 -12.83
N VAL A 135 -6.10 -15.52 -12.37
CA VAL A 135 -7.42 -15.58 -11.73
C VAL A 135 -7.20 -15.47 -10.23
N ILE A 136 -7.74 -14.42 -9.60
CA ILE A 136 -7.52 -14.14 -8.17
C ILE A 136 -8.57 -14.81 -7.27
N VAL A 137 -9.80 -14.92 -7.76
CA VAL A 137 -10.90 -15.67 -7.12
C VAL A 137 -11.73 -16.34 -8.21
N LYS A 138 -12.35 -17.47 -7.88
CA LYS A 138 -13.18 -18.24 -8.81
C LYS A 138 -14.31 -18.95 -8.06
N ASP A 139 -15.29 -19.39 -8.84
CA ASP A 139 -16.42 -20.19 -8.39
C ASP A 139 -17.27 -19.51 -7.31
N MET A 140 -17.44 -18.15 -7.41
CA MET A 140 -18.38 -17.40 -6.58
C MET A 140 -19.82 -17.71 -6.97
N ASP A 141 -20.77 -17.31 -6.12
CA ASP A 141 -22.21 -17.57 -6.29
C ASP A 141 -22.88 -16.83 -7.46
N GLY A 142 -22.27 -15.74 -7.97
CA GLY A 142 -22.82 -14.91 -9.04
C GLY A 142 -23.71 -13.77 -8.56
N GLU A 143 -23.89 -13.59 -7.26
CA GLU A 143 -24.54 -12.41 -6.69
C GLU A 143 -23.62 -11.18 -6.76
N GLU A 144 -24.20 -9.97 -6.78
CA GLU A 144 -23.41 -8.73 -6.78
C GLU A 144 -22.55 -8.63 -5.50
N LYS A 145 -21.25 -8.37 -5.67
CA LYS A 145 -20.25 -8.21 -4.63
C LYS A 145 -19.62 -6.82 -4.70
N GLU A 146 -19.45 -6.20 -3.54
CA GLU A 146 -18.57 -5.04 -3.37
C GLU A 146 -17.13 -5.54 -3.17
N CYS A 147 -16.24 -5.10 -4.05
CA CYS A 147 -14.85 -5.58 -4.14
C CYS A 147 -13.86 -4.45 -3.86
N MET A 148 -12.75 -4.76 -3.18
CA MET A 148 -11.60 -3.89 -2.95
C MET A 148 -10.33 -4.67 -3.30
N LEU A 149 -9.65 -4.25 -4.37
CA LEU A 149 -8.44 -4.87 -4.89
C LEU A 149 -7.22 -4.00 -4.57
N TYR A 150 -6.39 -4.39 -3.61
CA TYR A 150 -5.12 -3.74 -3.35
C TYR A 150 -4.10 -4.06 -4.44
N LEU A 151 -3.30 -3.05 -4.81
CA LEU A 151 -2.31 -3.08 -5.87
C LEU A 151 -0.90 -3.44 -5.31
N PRO A 152 0.06 -3.82 -6.19
CA PRO A 152 1.43 -4.17 -5.79
C PRO A 152 2.15 -3.08 -5.00
N ILE A 153 2.97 -3.46 -4.02
CA ILE A 153 3.65 -2.46 -3.18
C ILE A 153 5.04 -2.04 -3.69
N TYR A 154 5.74 -2.89 -4.48
CA TYR A 154 7.08 -2.59 -5.01
C TYR A 154 7.20 -2.80 -6.53
N SER A 155 6.10 -2.74 -7.23
CA SER A 155 6.09 -2.79 -8.70
C SER A 155 5.30 -1.61 -9.24
N GLU A 156 5.95 -0.77 -10.03
CA GLU A 156 5.26 0.23 -10.84
C GLU A 156 4.34 -0.48 -11.82
N VAL A 157 3.15 0.04 -12.04
CA VAL A 157 2.20 -0.47 -13.01
C VAL A 157 1.79 0.64 -13.97
N HIS A 158 1.69 0.29 -15.25
CA HIS A 158 1.25 1.19 -16.31
C HIS A 158 -0.21 0.95 -16.69
N SER A 159 -0.69 -0.29 -16.55
CA SER A 159 -2.08 -0.67 -16.78
C SER A 159 -2.44 -1.85 -15.86
N VAL A 160 -3.61 -1.79 -15.28
CA VAL A 160 -4.23 -2.89 -14.53
C VAL A 160 -5.63 -3.11 -15.09
N LYS A 161 -5.87 -4.30 -15.65
CA LYS A 161 -7.17 -4.67 -16.20
C LYS A 161 -7.84 -5.72 -15.33
N ILE A 162 -9.04 -5.42 -14.87
CA ILE A 162 -9.89 -6.36 -14.11
C ILE A 162 -10.78 -7.09 -15.10
N GLY A 163 -10.66 -8.41 -15.12
CA GLY A 163 -11.43 -9.30 -16.00
C GLY A 163 -12.56 -9.98 -15.24
N VAL A 164 -13.76 -9.90 -15.80
CA VAL A 164 -14.96 -10.60 -15.31
C VAL A 164 -15.44 -11.58 -16.36
N ASP A 165 -16.22 -12.58 -15.98
CA ASP A 165 -16.79 -13.56 -16.90
C ASP A 165 -17.62 -12.87 -17.98
N LYS A 166 -17.61 -13.43 -19.19
CA LYS A 166 -18.45 -12.91 -20.29
C LYS A 166 -19.93 -12.94 -19.88
N GLY A 167 -20.59 -11.77 -19.94
CA GLY A 167 -21.97 -11.59 -19.53
C GLY A 167 -22.17 -11.18 -18.09
N ALA A 168 -21.10 -11.16 -17.28
CA ALA A 168 -21.14 -10.53 -15.96
C ALA A 168 -20.90 -9.02 -16.05
N GLU A 169 -21.37 -8.30 -15.07
CA GLU A 169 -21.24 -6.85 -14.97
C GLU A 169 -20.05 -6.48 -14.06
N ILE A 170 -19.43 -5.36 -14.37
CA ILE A 170 -18.47 -4.67 -13.51
C ILE A 170 -18.80 -3.18 -13.52
N SER A 171 -18.87 -2.56 -12.36
CA SER A 171 -19.24 -1.15 -12.23
C SER A 171 -18.50 -0.45 -11.11
N TYR A 172 -18.55 0.87 -11.12
CA TYR A 172 -17.99 1.74 -10.10
C TYR A 172 -18.64 1.48 -8.73
N LEU A 173 -17.83 1.43 -7.68
CA LEU A 173 -18.27 1.40 -6.28
C LEU A 173 -17.85 2.70 -5.61
N GLU A 174 -18.80 3.45 -5.04
CA GLU A 174 -18.53 4.63 -4.23
C GLU A 174 -17.66 4.26 -3.02
N SER A 175 -16.72 5.14 -2.65
CA SER A 175 -15.84 4.86 -1.52
C SER A 175 -16.63 4.84 -0.20
N PRO A 176 -16.61 3.73 0.54
CA PRO A 176 -17.19 3.68 1.88
C PRO A 176 -16.29 4.33 2.93
N PHE A 177 -15.04 4.66 2.56
CA PHE A 177 -14.06 5.25 3.46
C PHE A 177 -14.23 6.76 3.51
N ARG A 178 -14.27 7.28 4.73
CA ARG A 178 -14.42 8.71 5.01
C ARG A 178 -13.09 9.30 5.39
N HIS A 179 -12.97 10.62 5.28
CA HIS A 179 -11.76 11.36 5.65
C HIS A 179 -10.48 10.82 4.99
N ARG A 180 -9.60 11.69 4.65
CA ARG A 180 -8.34 11.41 3.96
C ARG A 180 -7.16 11.58 4.93
N ILE A 181 -6.62 10.46 5.41
CA ILE A 181 -5.51 10.44 6.36
C ILE A 181 -4.22 10.12 5.62
N GLY A 182 -3.40 11.14 5.36
CA GLY A 182 -2.10 10.94 4.74
C GLY A 182 -1.14 10.26 5.73
N ILE A 183 -0.44 9.21 5.28
CA ILE A 183 0.64 8.59 6.05
C ILE A 183 1.95 8.69 5.28
N PHE A 184 2.90 9.48 5.78
CA PHE A 184 4.27 9.51 5.30
C PHE A 184 5.16 8.64 6.20
N GLY A 185 5.89 7.69 5.61
CA GLY A 185 6.65 6.78 6.42
C GLY A 185 7.72 5.97 5.69
N SER A 186 8.33 5.10 6.47
CA SER A 186 9.45 4.25 6.09
C SER A 186 9.02 3.00 5.29
N SER A 187 9.89 1.98 5.25
CA SER A 187 9.57 0.64 4.77
C SER A 187 8.40 0.01 5.52
N TYR A 188 8.18 0.39 6.76
CA TYR A 188 7.06 -0.09 7.57
C TYR A 188 5.72 0.42 7.01
N THR A 189 5.63 1.69 6.68
CA THR A 189 4.45 2.27 6.01
C THR A 189 4.29 1.75 4.59
N HIS A 190 5.39 1.51 3.87
CA HIS A 190 5.39 0.94 2.52
C HIS A 190 4.85 -0.50 2.50
N GLY A 191 5.05 -1.26 3.58
CA GLY A 191 4.61 -2.64 3.74
C GLY A 191 5.68 -3.69 3.42
N TYR A 192 6.97 -3.36 3.62
CA TYR A 192 8.07 -4.31 3.45
C TYR A 192 7.88 -5.52 4.36
N SER A 193 8.16 -6.71 3.86
CA SER A 193 8.02 -8.02 4.55
C SER A 193 6.58 -8.49 4.82
N THR A 194 5.56 -7.81 4.28
CA THR A 194 4.20 -8.36 4.31
C THR A 194 4.05 -9.54 3.35
N SER A 195 3.11 -10.43 3.63
CA SER A 195 2.77 -11.54 2.73
C SER A 195 2.02 -11.08 1.48
N ARG A 196 1.25 -9.99 1.56
CA ARG A 196 0.38 -9.43 0.53
C ARG A 196 0.07 -7.95 0.78
N PRO A 197 -0.33 -7.17 -0.23
CA PRO A 197 -0.47 -5.71 -0.13
C PRO A 197 -1.36 -5.20 1.01
N GLY A 198 -2.50 -5.85 1.25
CA GLY A 198 -3.47 -5.44 2.27
C GLY A 198 -3.00 -5.68 3.72
N MET A 199 -1.84 -6.29 3.95
CA MET A 199 -1.32 -6.58 5.30
C MET A 199 -0.39 -5.50 5.84
N SER A 200 -0.03 -4.47 5.06
CA SER A 200 0.64 -3.30 5.64
C SER A 200 -0.25 -2.64 6.71
N TYR A 201 0.35 -2.06 7.76
CA TYR A 201 -0.44 -1.54 8.89
C TYR A 201 -1.42 -0.41 8.50
N PRO A 202 -1.10 0.48 7.54
CA PRO A 202 -2.08 1.48 7.11
C PRO A 202 -3.32 0.86 6.45
N MET A 203 -3.14 -0.22 5.69
CA MET A 203 -4.27 -0.88 5.01
C MET A 203 -5.13 -1.69 5.99
N GLN A 204 -4.55 -2.23 7.04
CA GLN A 204 -5.31 -2.84 8.14
C GLN A 204 -6.13 -1.79 8.88
N LEU A 205 -5.53 -0.65 9.25
CA LEU A 205 -6.23 0.48 9.87
C LEU A 205 -7.39 0.97 9.00
N MET A 206 -7.19 1.11 7.68
CA MET A 206 -8.24 1.53 6.76
C MET A 206 -9.48 0.63 6.85
N ARG A 207 -9.29 -0.68 6.81
CA ARG A 207 -10.41 -1.64 6.91
C ARG A 207 -11.09 -1.64 8.27
N TRP A 208 -10.36 -1.41 9.35
CA TRP A 208 -10.93 -1.45 10.71
C TRP A 208 -11.63 -0.17 11.12
N THR A 209 -11.11 0.97 10.67
CA THR A 209 -11.60 2.28 11.12
C THR A 209 -12.60 2.93 10.16
N GLY A 210 -12.66 2.50 8.90
CA GLY A 210 -13.45 3.16 7.87
C GLY A 210 -12.88 4.51 7.40
N LEU A 211 -11.66 4.87 7.83
CA LEU A 211 -10.93 6.06 7.37
C LEU A 211 -10.07 5.72 6.14
N GLN A 212 -9.97 6.63 5.17
CA GLN A 212 -9.13 6.41 4.01
C GLN A 212 -7.67 6.76 4.31
N PHE A 213 -6.82 5.74 4.48
CA PHE A 213 -5.38 5.95 4.64
C PHE A 213 -4.67 6.03 3.29
N LEU A 214 -3.88 7.11 3.10
CA LEU A 214 -3.18 7.45 1.87
C LEU A 214 -1.69 7.21 2.09
N SER A 215 -1.18 6.04 1.69
CA SER A 215 0.18 5.62 2.00
C SER A 215 1.22 6.31 1.11
N LEU A 216 2.11 7.09 1.71
CA LEU A 216 3.34 7.60 1.11
C LEU A 216 4.57 6.97 1.80
N GLY A 217 4.58 5.64 1.93
CA GLY A 217 5.74 4.90 2.40
C GLY A 217 6.87 4.93 1.37
N CYS A 218 8.11 5.19 1.83
CA CYS A 218 9.32 5.18 1.01
C CYS A 218 10.46 4.49 1.76
N SER A 219 10.71 3.24 1.42
CA SER A 219 11.63 2.35 2.13
C SER A 219 13.05 2.88 2.16
N GLY A 220 13.63 2.98 3.38
CA GLY A 220 14.96 3.51 3.62
C GLY A 220 15.10 5.03 3.46
N ASN A 221 14.03 5.72 3.01
CA ASN A 221 14.10 7.10 2.53
C ASN A 221 13.16 8.08 3.24
N CYS A 222 12.45 7.68 4.25
CA CYS A 222 11.64 8.60 5.07
C CYS A 222 12.53 9.26 6.13
N LYS A 223 13.16 10.39 5.77
CA LYS A 223 14.13 11.09 6.62
C LYS A 223 13.80 12.58 6.76
N MET A 224 12.53 12.93 6.66
CA MET A 224 12.04 14.33 6.74
C MET A 224 12.77 15.28 5.78
N GLN A 225 12.96 14.83 4.53
CA GLN A 225 13.57 15.65 3.48
C GLN A 225 12.59 16.74 3.02
N PRO A 226 13.07 17.97 2.70
CA PRO A 226 12.20 19.08 2.29
C PRO A 226 11.32 18.78 1.06
N TYR A 227 11.84 18.03 0.08
CA TYR A 227 11.08 17.67 -1.11
C TYR A 227 9.91 16.70 -0.85
N PHE A 228 9.98 15.84 0.18
CA PHE A 228 8.80 15.11 0.66
C PHE A 228 7.82 16.04 1.39
N GLY A 229 8.34 17.06 2.08
CA GLY A 229 7.53 18.12 2.65
C GLY A 229 6.70 18.85 1.59
N GLU A 230 7.28 19.16 0.42
CA GLU A 230 6.56 19.78 -0.72
C GLU A 230 5.39 18.89 -1.19
N VAL A 231 5.61 17.58 -1.33
CA VAL A 231 4.54 16.63 -1.70
C VAL A 231 3.41 16.65 -0.68
N LEU A 232 3.75 16.71 0.61
CA LEU A 232 2.76 16.71 1.70
C LEU A 232 2.04 18.06 1.84
N CYS A 233 2.69 19.16 1.53
CA CYS A 233 2.08 20.49 1.52
C CYS A 233 0.96 20.62 0.50
N ASP A 234 1.06 19.95 -0.64
CA ASP A 234 0.04 19.98 -1.70
C ASP A 234 -1.03 18.87 -1.52
N ALA A 235 -0.93 18.05 -0.47
CA ALA A 235 -1.86 16.94 -0.27
C ALA A 235 -3.23 17.42 0.26
N GLU A 236 -4.30 16.94 -0.34
CA GLU A 236 -5.66 17.16 0.18
C GLU A 236 -5.98 16.13 1.25
N VAL A 237 -5.76 16.47 2.51
CA VAL A 237 -5.88 15.56 3.67
C VAL A 237 -6.55 16.22 4.87
N ASP A 238 -7.24 15.43 5.68
CA ASP A 238 -7.84 15.87 6.93
C ASP A 238 -6.88 15.71 8.13
N ALA A 239 -5.85 14.87 7.97
CA ALA A 239 -4.80 14.63 8.96
C ALA A 239 -3.54 14.08 8.29
N LEU A 240 -2.39 14.30 8.91
CA LEU A 240 -1.12 13.68 8.52
C LEU A 240 -0.54 12.85 9.67
N VAL A 241 -0.15 11.64 9.35
CA VAL A 241 0.51 10.69 10.26
C VAL A 241 1.92 10.41 9.76
N PHE A 242 2.89 10.36 10.67
CA PHE A 242 4.30 10.25 10.34
C PHE A 242 4.96 9.05 11.03
N ASP A 243 5.39 8.06 10.27
CA ASP A 243 6.36 7.02 10.63
C ASP A 243 7.75 7.47 10.17
N SER A 244 8.24 8.59 10.71
CA SER A 244 9.42 9.29 10.18
C SER A 244 10.67 9.14 11.04
N PHE A 245 10.65 8.29 12.07
CA PHE A 245 11.81 8.07 12.94
C PHE A 245 12.55 6.75 12.69
N SER A 246 12.11 5.94 11.74
CA SER A 246 12.74 4.65 11.45
C SER A 246 14.01 4.75 10.61
N ASN A 247 14.08 5.70 9.66
CA ASN A 247 15.18 5.81 8.71
C ASN A 247 16.25 6.87 9.05
N PRO A 248 15.94 8.02 9.71
CA PRO A 248 16.97 8.96 10.10
C PRO A 248 17.76 8.44 11.30
N ASN A 249 19.00 8.93 11.48
CA ASN A 249 19.75 8.81 12.73
C ASN A 249 19.33 9.95 13.70
N ALA A 250 19.85 9.92 14.92
CA ALA A 250 19.54 10.92 15.96
C ALA A 250 19.85 12.37 15.53
N GLU A 251 20.99 12.59 14.84
CA GLU A 251 21.38 13.92 14.39
C GLU A 251 20.44 14.46 13.30
N MET A 252 20.07 13.63 12.33
CA MET A 252 19.07 14.00 11.32
C MET A 252 17.71 14.35 11.95
N ILE A 253 17.28 13.64 12.99
CA ILE A 253 16.04 13.95 13.70
C ILE A 253 16.15 15.34 14.33
N LYS A 254 17.24 15.62 15.04
CA LYS A 254 17.51 16.91 15.67
C LYS A 254 17.51 18.08 14.68
N GLU A 255 18.15 17.88 13.51
CA GLU A 255 18.27 18.91 12.49
C GLU A 255 16.98 19.16 11.71
N ARG A 256 16.21 18.10 11.40
CA ARG A 256 15.16 18.15 10.38
C ARG A 256 13.75 18.24 10.91
N LEU A 257 13.49 17.77 12.14
CA LEU A 257 12.12 17.64 12.64
C LEU A 257 11.37 18.97 12.68
N PHE A 258 11.96 20.02 13.25
CA PHE A 258 11.28 21.32 13.37
C PHE A 258 11.09 22.00 12.03
N PRO A 259 12.10 22.13 11.15
CA PRO A 259 11.90 22.67 9.81
C PRO A 259 10.82 21.91 9.01
N PHE A 260 10.78 20.59 9.13
CA PHE A 260 9.77 19.76 8.46
C PHE A 260 8.36 20.00 8.99
N ILE A 261 8.20 20.11 10.32
CA ILE A 261 6.91 20.46 10.94
C ILE A 261 6.47 21.86 10.46
N GLU A 262 7.35 22.85 10.51
CA GLU A 262 7.05 24.24 10.12
C GLU A 262 6.66 24.36 8.64
N GLN A 263 7.35 23.64 7.77
CA GLN A 263 7.00 23.57 6.35
C GLN A 263 5.57 23.07 6.14
N ILE A 264 5.20 21.96 6.80
CA ILE A 264 3.88 21.35 6.64
C ILE A 264 2.79 22.16 7.34
N GLN A 265 3.03 22.70 8.54
CA GLN A 265 2.05 23.52 9.25
C GLN A 265 1.71 24.82 8.50
N LYS A 266 2.66 25.37 7.77
CA LYS A 266 2.41 26.56 6.93
C LYS A 266 1.37 26.28 5.85
N ALA A 267 1.37 25.07 5.28
CA ALA A 267 0.41 24.65 4.27
C ALA A 267 -0.90 24.12 4.89
N HIS A 268 -0.80 23.48 6.06
CA HIS A 268 -1.91 22.83 6.76
C HIS A 268 -2.02 23.33 8.23
N PRO A 269 -2.45 24.59 8.47
CA PRO A 269 -2.43 25.16 9.81
C PRO A 269 -3.41 24.52 10.80
N ASP A 270 -4.49 23.89 10.29
CA ASP A 270 -5.63 23.46 11.12
C ASP A 270 -5.74 21.94 11.29
N ILE A 271 -4.98 21.14 10.50
CA ILE A 271 -5.05 19.68 10.61
C ILE A 271 -4.07 19.14 11.66
N PRO A 272 -4.33 17.96 12.27
CA PRO A 272 -3.38 17.32 13.18
C PRO A 272 -2.21 16.69 12.43
N LEU A 273 -1.00 16.95 12.94
CA LEU A 273 0.25 16.30 12.55
C LEU A 273 0.62 15.30 13.65
N ILE A 274 0.51 14.00 13.34
CA ILE A 274 0.60 12.93 14.33
C ILE A 274 1.85 12.08 14.06
N PHE A 275 2.87 12.25 14.87
CA PHE A 275 4.10 11.47 14.77
C PHE A 275 4.01 10.19 15.59
N GLN A 276 4.55 9.09 15.06
CA GLN A 276 4.63 7.81 15.73
C GLN A 276 6.09 7.52 16.11
N GLN A 277 6.33 6.99 17.32
CA GLN A 277 7.62 6.43 17.67
C GLN A 277 7.90 5.20 16.78
N THR A 278 9.17 5.04 16.38
CA THR A 278 9.58 3.82 15.66
C THR A 278 9.54 2.60 16.58
N ILE A 279 9.29 1.44 15.99
CA ILE A 279 9.32 0.16 16.72
C ILE A 279 10.77 -0.28 17.00
N SER A 280 10.94 -1.12 17.99
CA SER A 280 12.24 -1.78 18.25
C SER A 280 12.53 -2.81 17.16
N ARG A 281 13.82 -3.02 16.90
CA ARG A 281 14.31 -3.99 15.92
C ARG A 281 14.88 -5.20 16.65
N GLU A 282 14.40 -6.39 16.33
CA GLU A 282 14.86 -7.63 16.99
C GLU A 282 16.33 -7.93 16.77
N ARG A 283 16.95 -7.43 15.67
CA ARG A 283 18.39 -7.51 15.49
C ARG A 283 19.18 -6.86 16.62
N CYS A 284 18.60 -5.90 17.34
CA CYS A 284 19.21 -5.28 18.51
C CYS A 284 19.43 -6.26 19.68
N ASN A 285 18.82 -7.45 19.65
CA ASN A 285 18.99 -8.44 20.72
C ASN A 285 20.47 -8.80 20.92
N PHE A 286 21.22 -8.92 19.84
CA PHE A 286 22.64 -9.32 19.88
C PHE A 286 23.59 -8.38 19.12
N ASP A 287 23.10 -7.52 18.23
CA ASP A 287 23.88 -6.47 17.57
C ASP A 287 23.90 -5.21 18.45
N LEU A 288 24.88 -5.15 19.35
CA LEU A 288 25.01 -4.08 20.34
C LEU A 288 25.21 -2.70 19.69
N LYS A 289 25.93 -2.64 18.57
CA LYS A 289 26.15 -1.38 17.84
C LYS A 289 24.85 -0.86 17.23
N THR A 290 24.06 -1.74 16.64
CA THR A 290 22.73 -1.37 16.13
C THR A 290 21.81 -0.97 17.27
N ARG A 291 21.86 -1.67 18.42
CA ARG A 291 21.07 -1.31 19.61
C ARG A 291 21.37 0.11 20.06
N GLU A 292 22.62 0.46 20.27
CA GLU A 292 23.05 1.80 20.69
C GLU A 292 22.53 2.90 19.74
N MET A 293 22.63 2.67 18.43
CA MET A 293 22.13 3.62 17.42
C MET A 293 20.59 3.75 17.46
N GLU A 294 19.86 2.64 17.62
CA GLU A 294 18.40 2.65 17.66
C GLU A 294 17.88 3.28 18.97
N GLU A 295 18.52 3.03 20.10
CA GLU A 295 18.20 3.65 21.39
C GLU A 295 18.42 5.17 21.33
N ALA A 296 19.60 5.63 20.87
CA ALA A 296 19.90 7.05 20.71
C ALA A 296 18.89 7.75 19.77
N LYS A 297 18.47 7.09 18.72
CA LYS A 297 17.45 7.60 17.80
C LYS A 297 16.07 7.71 18.48
N LYS A 298 15.63 6.69 19.21
CA LYS A 298 14.35 6.69 19.93
C LYS A 298 14.32 7.76 21.02
N GLU A 299 15.40 7.93 21.77
CA GLU A 299 15.56 8.97 22.79
C GLU A 299 15.51 10.37 22.17
N MET A 300 16.25 10.59 21.06
CA MET A 300 16.22 11.88 20.37
C MET A 300 14.82 12.20 19.84
N ALA A 301 14.14 11.23 19.22
CA ALA A 301 12.77 11.41 18.77
C ALA A 301 11.82 11.78 19.91
N ALA A 302 11.88 11.08 21.04
CA ALA A 302 11.08 11.37 22.22
C ALA A 302 11.36 12.77 22.79
N LYS A 303 12.64 13.15 22.91
CA LYS A 303 13.05 14.47 23.34
C LYS A 303 12.52 15.59 22.45
N MET A 304 12.79 15.50 21.16
CA MET A 304 12.40 16.50 20.17
C MET A 304 10.87 16.61 20.04
N MET A 305 10.15 15.49 20.07
CA MET A 305 8.69 15.49 20.03
C MET A 305 8.05 16.07 21.30
N LYS A 306 8.65 15.87 22.48
CA LYS A 306 8.21 16.54 23.71
C LYS A 306 8.27 18.07 23.59
N GLU A 307 9.30 18.59 22.93
CA GLU A 307 9.44 20.02 22.64
C GLU A 307 8.45 20.47 21.54
N ALA A 308 8.34 19.70 20.45
CA ALA A 308 7.43 19.99 19.34
C ALA A 308 5.97 20.07 19.78
N CYS A 309 5.49 19.13 20.60
CA CYS A 309 4.12 19.13 21.14
C CYS A 309 3.83 20.30 22.08
N LYS A 310 4.85 20.93 22.67
CA LYS A 310 4.70 22.17 23.45
C LYS A 310 4.68 23.42 22.58
N LYS A 311 5.54 23.41 21.51
CA LYS A 311 5.72 24.56 20.63
C LYS A 311 4.57 24.72 19.62
N TYR A 312 4.05 23.61 19.10
CA TYR A 312 3.07 23.60 18.01
C TYR A 312 1.71 23.05 18.46
N LYS A 313 0.66 23.79 18.18
CA LYS A 313 -0.71 23.52 18.67
C LYS A 313 -1.28 22.18 18.21
N ASN A 314 -1.05 21.79 16.95
CA ASN A 314 -1.69 20.63 16.30
C ASN A 314 -0.72 19.46 16.11
N VAL A 315 0.39 19.42 16.84
CA VAL A 315 1.40 18.36 16.75
C VAL A 315 1.23 17.38 17.92
N TYR A 316 1.20 16.10 17.59
CA TYR A 316 0.98 15.02 18.55
C TYR A 316 2.06 13.95 18.39
N PHE A 317 2.32 13.23 19.48
CA PHE A 317 3.25 12.12 19.48
C PHE A 317 2.60 10.87 20.08
N ILE A 318 2.58 9.77 19.34
CA ILE A 318 2.12 8.45 19.77
C ILE A 318 3.35 7.60 20.08
N GLN A 319 3.49 7.19 21.34
CA GLN A 319 4.43 6.18 21.78
C GLN A 319 3.65 4.90 22.05
N THR A 320 3.99 3.84 21.34
CA THR A 320 3.39 2.53 21.55
C THR A 320 4.48 1.49 21.68
N ASN A 321 4.32 0.56 22.59
CA ASN A 321 5.28 -0.47 22.91
C ASN A 321 4.81 -1.87 22.50
N ALA A 322 3.68 -1.98 21.79
CA ALA A 322 3.13 -3.30 21.51
C ALA A 322 4.02 -4.13 20.58
N ALA A 323 4.75 -3.47 19.67
CA ALA A 323 5.74 -4.15 18.84
C ALA A 323 7.10 -4.35 19.54
N ASP A 324 7.34 -3.60 20.63
CA ASP A 324 8.55 -3.75 21.46
C ASP A 324 8.42 -4.89 22.47
N ALA A 325 7.20 -5.28 22.81
CA ALA A 325 6.91 -6.29 23.83
C ALA A 325 6.88 -7.72 23.29
N LEU A 326 6.95 -7.91 21.99
CA LEU A 326 6.79 -9.20 21.35
C LEU A 326 8.01 -9.53 20.51
N GLU A 327 8.71 -10.57 20.92
CA GLU A 327 9.79 -11.18 20.15
C GLU A 327 9.20 -11.98 18.98
N GLU A 328 10.03 -12.26 17.98
CA GLU A 328 9.67 -13.05 16.79
C GLU A 328 8.56 -12.44 15.90
N THR A 329 8.48 -11.11 15.87
CA THR A 329 7.51 -10.39 15.01
C THR A 329 8.10 -9.99 13.66
N SER A 330 9.42 -9.98 13.52
CA SER A 330 10.11 -9.55 12.31
C SER A 330 10.55 -10.70 11.41
N VAL A 331 10.74 -10.41 10.13
CA VAL A 331 11.20 -11.37 9.10
C VAL A 331 12.72 -11.38 8.98
N ASP A 332 13.36 -10.21 9.16
CA ASP A 332 14.80 -10.00 8.93
C ASP A 332 15.49 -9.31 10.11
N GLY A 333 14.87 -9.33 11.28
CA GLY A 333 15.32 -8.65 12.48
C GLY A 333 15.06 -7.13 12.48
N THR A 334 14.46 -6.60 11.41
CA THR A 334 14.14 -5.17 11.25
C THR A 334 12.67 -4.97 10.89
N HIS A 335 12.15 -5.71 9.92
CA HIS A 335 10.83 -5.50 9.34
C HIS A 335 9.82 -6.51 9.87
N PRO A 336 8.69 -6.04 10.42
CA PRO A 336 7.63 -6.92 10.87
C PRO A 336 7.09 -7.79 9.74
N GLY A 337 6.72 -9.03 10.06
CA GLY A 337 5.79 -9.81 9.25
C GLY A 337 4.34 -9.35 9.46
N ASP A 338 3.38 -10.05 8.86
CA ASP A 338 1.95 -9.72 8.98
C ASP A 338 1.48 -9.60 10.43
N TYR A 339 1.95 -10.51 11.30
CA TYR A 339 1.62 -10.49 12.72
C TYR A 339 2.14 -9.23 13.42
N GLY A 340 3.40 -8.89 13.22
CA GLY A 340 4.01 -7.70 13.80
C GLY A 340 3.33 -6.40 13.30
N TYR A 341 2.97 -6.31 12.02
CA TYR A 341 2.19 -5.18 11.49
C TYR A 341 0.77 -5.12 12.07
N THR A 342 0.14 -6.26 12.32
CA THR A 342 -1.17 -6.30 12.99
C THR A 342 -1.10 -5.78 14.42
N LEU A 343 -0.06 -6.18 15.16
CA LEU A 343 0.17 -5.68 16.52
C LEU A 343 0.45 -4.17 16.52
N TRP A 344 1.27 -3.70 15.59
CA TRP A 344 1.53 -2.26 15.45
C TRP A 344 0.23 -1.50 15.15
N ALA A 345 -0.54 -1.92 14.15
CA ALA A 345 -1.81 -1.30 13.81
C ALA A 345 -2.75 -1.21 15.03
N LYS A 346 -2.92 -2.31 15.77
CA LYS A 346 -3.73 -2.35 17.00
C LYS A 346 -3.21 -1.41 18.09
N SER A 347 -1.89 -1.27 18.22
CA SER A 347 -1.29 -0.45 19.26
C SER A 347 -1.51 1.05 19.03
N ILE A 348 -1.56 1.48 17.76
CA ILE A 348 -1.74 2.90 17.41
C ILE A 348 -3.21 3.27 17.16
N GLU A 349 -4.09 2.33 16.87
CA GLU A 349 -5.50 2.59 16.52
C GLU A 349 -6.21 3.48 17.54
N LYS A 350 -6.26 3.06 18.80
CA LYS A 350 -6.94 3.80 19.87
C LYS A 350 -6.38 5.22 20.08
N PRO A 351 -5.05 5.43 20.30
CA PRO A 351 -4.50 6.76 20.47
C PRO A 351 -4.65 7.64 19.24
N LEU A 352 -4.55 7.06 18.04
CA LEU A 352 -4.76 7.76 16.77
C LEU A 352 -6.20 8.28 16.67
N LEU A 353 -7.20 7.41 16.82
CA LEU A 353 -8.62 7.78 16.78
C LEU A 353 -8.99 8.81 17.87
N LYS A 354 -8.39 8.73 19.07
CA LYS A 354 -8.58 9.73 20.13
C LYS A 354 -8.11 11.12 19.71
N ILE A 355 -7.01 11.22 18.96
CA ILE A 355 -6.51 12.50 18.44
C ILE A 355 -7.42 12.98 17.30
N LEU A 356 -7.70 12.13 16.31
CA LEU A 356 -8.52 12.45 15.15
C LEU A 356 -9.92 12.95 15.53
N LYS A 357 -10.52 12.34 16.55
CA LYS A 357 -11.83 12.76 17.09
C LYS A 357 -11.88 14.22 17.55
N LYS A 358 -10.77 14.80 18.04
CA LYS A 358 -10.69 16.23 18.43
C LYS A 358 -10.89 17.18 17.25
N TYR A 359 -10.68 16.67 16.03
CA TYR A 359 -10.81 17.39 14.75
C TYR A 359 -12.08 17.00 13.99
N GLY A 360 -13.01 16.29 14.62
CA GLY A 360 -14.26 15.85 13.98
C GLY A 360 -14.11 14.65 13.06
N ILE A 361 -12.93 14.05 12.98
CA ILE A 361 -12.62 12.89 12.15
C ILE A 361 -13.04 11.62 12.92
N LYS A 362 -14.07 10.90 12.37
CA LYS A 362 -14.68 9.71 13.00
C LYS A 362 -14.86 8.59 12.00
#